data_23a8e19eb8614f2bbf85bad6b7f3e1b9
#
_entry.id   23a8e19eb8614f2bbf85bad6b7f3e1b9
#
_cell.length_a   1.000
_cell.length_b   1.000
_cell.length_c   1.000
_cell.angle_alpha   90.00
_cell.angle_beta   90.00
_cell.angle_gamma   90.00
#
_symmetry.space_group_name_H-M   'P 1'
#
loop_
_entity.id
_entity.type
_entity.pdbx_description
1 polymer ?
#
loop_
_entity_poly.entity_id
_entity_poly.type
_entity_poly.pdbx_seq_one_letter_code
_entity_poly.pdbx_strand_id
1 'polypeptide(L)'
;HKPQYLRNGFELKKDIESARLYITAKGVFDVHLNGKDVSNDVMSPGWTPYNHRIETLTYDVTQLLKTGQNVLTVELASGWHSSRISRAKALYKKYASPKIICQLEMTLKDGSTQTIISDEGWKGTTNGPIRLANVYDGEFYDANYEILNWKKSDFNDSTWHGVETEVIENSIKLEPKRHHTVKTKTSLSDTRIVAVTDSTAIFNMQQNMVGVPKVNVPMKKGDTLKIRFSEMLLKEGTFYTTNYRSAKSTDFYIASKDGIIEYIPKFTFHGFQFVELSGYDKNAKPDASWVTGLVQHSNFEQKGTFTSSHQKLNQLQSNITWGLRGNFFDIPTDCPQRDERLGWTGDAQVIAPTSLFNYDVHAFWRAWLQSLRESQTEEGGIPWIVPDVLQINRSSPGWGDACTIIPWDIYN
;
A
#
# COMPACT_ATOMS: atom_id res chain seq x y z
N HIS A 1 7.00 -7.36 12.31
CA HIS A 1 6.34 -8.68 12.16
C HIS A 1 6.60 -9.22 10.76
N LYS A 2 6.71 -10.56 10.64
CA LYS A 2 6.64 -11.22 9.34
C LYS A 2 5.20 -11.18 8.85
N PRO A 3 4.96 -10.98 7.54
CA PRO A 3 3.64 -11.13 6.99
C PRO A 3 3.03 -12.50 7.28
N GLN A 4 1.72 -12.51 7.43
CA GLN A 4 0.93 -13.71 7.73
C GLN A 4 0.22 -14.16 6.44
N TYR A 5 0.20 -15.45 6.22
CA TYR A 5 -0.51 -16.13 5.13
C TYR A 5 -1.65 -16.89 5.79
N LEU A 6 -2.88 -16.46 5.51
CA LEU A 6 -4.09 -16.96 6.17
C LEU A 6 -5.00 -17.61 5.13
N ARG A 7 -5.69 -18.68 5.50
CA ARG A 7 -6.65 -19.36 4.61
C ARG A 7 -7.79 -20.01 5.37
N ASN A 8 -8.96 -20.05 4.70
CA ASN A 8 -10.14 -20.80 5.13
C ASN A 8 -10.75 -21.49 3.92
N GLY A 9 -10.78 -22.83 3.96
CA GLY A 9 -11.46 -23.67 2.97
C GLY A 9 -12.89 -23.93 3.39
N PHE A 10 -13.85 -23.85 2.45
CA PHE A 10 -15.26 -24.08 2.69
C PHE A 10 -15.94 -24.74 1.48
N GLU A 11 -17.08 -25.38 1.72
CA GLU A 11 -17.85 -26.05 0.68
C GLU A 11 -19.15 -25.30 0.39
N LEU A 12 -19.45 -25.16 -0.89
CA LEU A 12 -20.74 -24.70 -1.38
C LEU A 12 -21.49 -25.87 -2.01
N LYS A 13 -22.62 -26.22 -1.43
CA LYS A 13 -23.43 -27.37 -1.88
C LYS A 13 -24.36 -27.06 -3.05
N LYS A 14 -24.58 -25.78 -3.34
CA LYS A 14 -25.51 -25.28 -4.35
C LYS A 14 -24.89 -24.13 -5.15
N ASP A 15 -25.50 -23.86 -6.29
CA ASP A 15 -25.12 -22.73 -7.13
C ASP A 15 -25.40 -21.39 -6.45
N ILE A 16 -24.55 -20.43 -6.70
CA ILE A 16 -24.60 -19.09 -6.15
C ILE A 16 -25.45 -18.18 -7.03
N GLU A 17 -26.26 -17.34 -6.40
CA GLU A 17 -26.94 -16.21 -7.01
C GLU A 17 -26.09 -14.95 -6.88
N SER A 18 -25.63 -14.63 -5.66
CA SER A 18 -24.77 -13.48 -5.40
C SER A 18 -23.88 -13.71 -4.17
N ALA A 19 -22.72 -13.03 -4.14
CA ALA A 19 -21.82 -13.09 -2.99
C ALA A 19 -21.09 -11.77 -2.79
N ARG A 20 -20.96 -11.35 -1.53
CA ARG A 20 -20.21 -10.17 -1.13
C ARG A 20 -19.21 -10.48 -0.03
N LEU A 21 -18.00 -10.03 -0.22
CA LEU A 21 -16.92 -10.08 0.78
C LEU A 21 -16.78 -8.69 1.42
N TYR A 22 -16.97 -8.63 2.73
CA TYR A 22 -16.63 -7.49 3.58
C TYR A 22 -15.32 -7.81 4.28
N ILE A 23 -14.32 -6.93 4.17
CA ILE A 23 -13.00 -7.23 4.71
C ILE A 23 -12.28 -5.96 5.14
N THR A 24 -11.54 -6.04 6.25
CA THR A 24 -10.63 -4.99 6.70
C THR A 24 -9.52 -5.55 7.57
N ALA A 25 -8.53 -4.70 7.91
CA ALA A 25 -7.39 -5.08 8.76
C ALA A 25 -6.90 -3.92 9.62
N LYS A 26 -6.36 -4.24 10.78
CA LYS A 26 -5.31 -3.44 11.44
C LYS A 26 -3.98 -3.89 10.84
N GLY A 27 -3.54 -3.22 9.79
CA GLY A 27 -2.45 -3.59 8.90
C GLY A 27 -2.82 -3.34 7.45
N VAL A 28 -2.19 -4.05 6.54
CA VAL A 28 -2.53 -4.06 5.11
C VAL A 28 -2.64 -5.49 4.60
N PHE A 29 -3.56 -5.72 3.67
CA PHE A 29 -3.82 -7.06 3.16
C PHE A 29 -3.94 -7.11 1.65
N ASP A 30 -3.75 -8.32 1.13
CA ASP A 30 -4.11 -8.74 -0.21
C ASP A 30 -4.96 -10.01 -0.12
N VAL A 31 -6.08 -10.08 -0.82
CA VAL A 31 -7.11 -11.12 -0.67
C VAL A 31 -7.40 -11.84 -1.98
N HIS A 32 -7.51 -13.16 -1.92
CA HIS A 32 -7.78 -14.01 -3.07
C HIS A 32 -8.90 -15.01 -2.77
N LEU A 33 -9.66 -15.31 -3.79
CA LEU A 33 -10.69 -16.35 -3.74
C LEU A 33 -10.44 -17.37 -4.84
N ASN A 34 -10.21 -18.64 -4.47
CA ASN A 34 -9.85 -19.72 -5.38
C ASN A 34 -8.60 -19.40 -6.24
N GLY A 35 -7.63 -18.69 -5.68
CA GLY A 35 -6.39 -18.31 -6.36
C GLY A 35 -6.49 -17.12 -7.32
N LYS A 36 -7.66 -16.47 -7.40
CA LYS A 36 -7.87 -15.25 -8.19
C LYS A 36 -7.88 -14.03 -7.26
N ASP A 37 -7.29 -12.94 -7.72
CA ASP A 37 -7.33 -11.66 -6.99
C ASP A 37 -8.77 -11.18 -6.86
N VAL A 38 -9.16 -10.75 -5.66
CA VAL A 38 -10.50 -10.17 -5.40
C VAL A 38 -10.56 -8.73 -5.91
N SER A 39 -9.45 -8.01 -5.85
CA SER A 39 -9.33 -6.63 -6.36
C SER A 39 -7.92 -6.35 -6.86
N ASN A 40 -7.74 -5.16 -7.46
CA ASN A 40 -6.44 -4.60 -7.79
C ASN A 40 -6.07 -3.42 -6.87
N ASP A 41 -6.66 -3.37 -5.69
CA ASP A 41 -6.34 -2.37 -4.68
C ASP A 41 -4.97 -2.65 -4.06
N VAL A 42 -4.25 -1.60 -3.71
CA VAL A 42 -2.90 -1.66 -3.15
C VAL A 42 -2.93 -1.11 -1.73
N MET A 43 -2.19 -1.73 -0.82
CA MET A 43 -2.08 -1.29 0.58
C MET A 43 -3.43 -1.13 1.29
N SER A 44 -4.40 -1.99 0.96
CA SER A 44 -5.73 -2.00 1.58
C SER A 44 -5.68 -2.42 3.06
N PRO A 45 -6.54 -1.86 3.92
CA PRO A 45 -7.67 -0.97 3.65
C PRO A 45 -7.28 0.51 3.58
N GLY A 46 -6.04 0.87 3.90
CA GLY A 46 -5.56 2.23 4.04
C GLY A 46 -5.30 2.62 5.49
N TRP A 47 -5.22 3.92 5.76
CA TRP A 47 -4.79 4.45 7.04
C TRP A 47 -5.84 5.37 7.69
N THR A 48 -6.37 4.96 8.84
CA THR A 48 -7.30 5.73 9.69
C THR A 48 -6.76 5.82 11.11
N PRO A 49 -7.33 6.63 12.00
CA PRO A 49 -7.09 6.54 13.44
C PRO A 49 -7.62 5.19 13.97
N TYR A 50 -6.79 4.14 13.96
CA TYR A 50 -7.18 2.74 14.26
C TYR A 50 -7.76 2.51 15.65
N ASN A 51 -7.60 3.46 16.56
CA ASN A 51 -8.23 3.46 17.89
C ASN A 51 -9.66 4.02 17.90
N HIS A 52 -10.09 4.65 16.80
CA HIS A 52 -11.43 5.20 16.63
C HIS A 52 -12.22 4.50 15.54
N ARG A 53 -11.58 4.25 14.39
CA ARG A 53 -12.25 3.75 13.19
C ARG A 53 -11.32 2.90 12.32
N ILE A 54 -11.92 1.86 11.72
CA ILE A 54 -11.27 1.06 10.66
C ILE A 54 -12.26 1.01 9.49
N GLU A 55 -11.77 1.30 8.29
CA GLU A 55 -12.59 1.25 7.08
C GLU A 55 -12.68 -0.17 6.52
N THR A 56 -13.89 -0.61 6.20
CA THR A 56 -14.16 -1.90 5.58
C THR A 56 -14.31 -1.75 4.07
N LEU A 57 -13.73 -2.67 3.33
CA LEU A 57 -13.90 -2.79 1.88
C LEU A 57 -14.96 -3.83 1.58
N THR A 58 -15.73 -3.59 0.53
CA THR A 58 -16.79 -4.48 0.06
C THR A 58 -16.57 -4.83 -1.39
N TYR A 59 -16.49 -6.14 -1.68
CA TYR A 59 -16.26 -6.65 -3.04
C TYR A 59 -17.38 -7.60 -3.45
N ASP A 60 -17.86 -7.44 -4.69
CA ASP A 60 -18.68 -8.47 -5.33
C ASP A 60 -17.74 -9.61 -5.80
N VAL A 61 -17.92 -10.78 -5.22
CA VAL A 61 -17.09 -11.96 -5.48
C VAL A 61 -17.87 -13.11 -6.10
N THR A 62 -19.09 -12.84 -6.57
CA THR A 62 -20.01 -13.83 -7.13
C THR A 62 -19.33 -14.71 -8.19
N GLN A 63 -18.57 -14.09 -9.12
CA GLN A 63 -17.94 -14.78 -10.23
C GLN A 63 -16.62 -15.51 -9.85
N LEU A 64 -16.16 -15.37 -8.60
CA LEU A 64 -14.96 -16.02 -8.10
C LEU A 64 -15.26 -17.34 -7.38
N LEU A 65 -16.53 -17.58 -7.06
CA LEU A 65 -17.00 -18.76 -6.34
C LEU A 65 -17.51 -19.85 -7.31
N LYS A 66 -17.51 -21.08 -6.83
CA LYS A 66 -18.03 -22.26 -7.56
C LYS A 66 -18.72 -23.23 -6.61
N THR A 67 -19.62 -24.05 -7.12
CA THR A 67 -20.16 -25.21 -6.38
C THR A 67 -19.03 -26.18 -6.02
N GLY A 68 -19.05 -26.76 -4.83
CA GLY A 68 -18.01 -27.60 -4.26
C GLY A 68 -17.01 -26.81 -3.42
N GLN A 69 -15.75 -27.26 -3.42
CA GLN A 69 -14.70 -26.72 -2.56
C GLN A 69 -14.20 -25.33 -3.04
N ASN A 70 -14.19 -24.40 -2.13
CA ASN A 70 -13.67 -23.05 -2.29
C ASN A 70 -12.63 -22.75 -1.21
N VAL A 71 -11.82 -21.71 -1.42
CA VAL A 71 -10.87 -21.21 -0.42
C VAL A 71 -10.75 -19.69 -0.49
N LEU A 72 -10.88 -19.04 0.64
CA LEU A 72 -10.55 -17.63 0.85
C LEU A 72 -9.16 -17.55 1.47
N THR A 73 -8.27 -16.76 0.87
CA THR A 73 -6.88 -16.61 1.33
C THR A 73 -6.50 -15.15 1.45
N VAL A 74 -5.69 -14.84 2.46
CA VAL A 74 -5.24 -13.47 2.75
C VAL A 74 -3.75 -13.46 3.04
N GLU A 75 -3.04 -12.55 2.42
CA GLU A 75 -1.70 -12.12 2.81
C GLU A 75 -1.87 -10.86 3.66
N LEU A 76 -1.36 -10.86 4.89
CA LEU A 76 -1.55 -9.79 5.86
C LEU A 76 -0.20 -9.27 6.35
N ALA A 77 0.05 -7.97 6.21
CA ALA A 77 1.29 -7.31 6.59
C ALA A 77 1.05 -6.10 7.51
N SER A 78 2.14 -5.57 8.04
CA SER A 78 2.13 -4.51 9.05
C SER A 78 1.48 -3.19 8.62
N GLY A 79 1.72 -2.75 7.37
CA GLY A 79 1.25 -1.46 6.87
C GLY A 79 1.60 -0.30 7.81
N TRP A 80 0.68 0.62 8.01
CA TRP A 80 0.85 1.74 8.95
C TRP A 80 0.59 1.37 10.42
N HIS A 81 -0.18 0.30 10.66
CA HIS A 81 -0.57 -0.09 12.02
C HIS A 81 0.58 -0.64 12.86
N SER A 82 1.39 -1.52 12.29
CA SER A 82 2.42 -2.27 13.02
C SER A 82 3.83 -1.99 12.51
N SER A 83 4.01 -0.93 11.73
CA SER A 83 5.30 -0.50 11.21
C SER A 83 5.92 0.62 12.04
N ARG A 84 7.18 0.88 11.77
CA ARG A 84 7.85 2.07 12.20
C ARG A 84 7.31 3.27 11.41
N ILE A 85 6.48 4.10 12.05
CA ILE A 85 5.96 5.34 11.50
C ILE A 85 6.49 6.50 12.32
N SER A 86 6.96 7.60 11.68
CA SER A 86 7.54 8.76 12.33
C SER A 86 8.92 8.55 12.98
N ARG A 87 9.60 9.65 13.25
CA ARG A 87 10.91 9.69 13.93
C ARG A 87 10.84 9.46 15.44
N ALA A 88 9.68 9.57 16.04
CA ALA A 88 9.52 9.55 17.49
C ALA A 88 9.74 8.14 18.04
N LYS A 89 10.99 7.82 18.42
CA LYS A 89 11.37 6.56 19.07
C LYS A 89 10.51 6.23 20.30
N ALA A 90 9.93 7.23 20.95
CA ALA A 90 9.13 7.07 22.17
C ALA A 90 7.74 6.47 21.95
N LEU A 91 7.23 6.47 20.72
CA LEU A 91 5.88 6.00 20.38
C LEU A 91 5.82 4.57 19.85
N TYR A 92 6.96 3.89 19.81
CA TYR A 92 6.98 2.44 19.55
C TYR A 92 6.36 1.70 20.72
N LYS A 93 5.04 1.78 20.88
CA LYS A 93 4.33 0.71 21.59
C LYS A 93 4.74 -0.59 20.92
N LYS A 94 5.18 -1.55 21.74
CA LYS A 94 5.47 -2.92 21.35
C LYS A 94 4.48 -3.32 20.27
N TYR A 95 4.96 -3.51 19.04
CA TYR A 95 4.17 -3.68 17.84
C TYR A 95 3.07 -4.73 18.06
N ALA A 96 1.82 -4.31 18.01
CA ALA A 96 0.71 -5.25 17.96
C ALA A 96 0.76 -6.01 16.63
N SER A 97 0.49 -7.30 16.65
CA SER A 97 0.41 -8.09 15.41
C SER A 97 -0.67 -7.51 14.50
N PRO A 98 -0.46 -7.50 13.17
CA PRO A 98 -1.53 -7.18 12.24
C PRO A 98 -2.70 -8.16 12.42
N LYS A 99 -3.93 -7.66 12.27
CA LYS A 99 -5.17 -8.42 12.47
C LYS A 99 -6.11 -8.18 11.31
N ILE A 100 -6.91 -9.18 10.99
CA ILE A 100 -7.91 -9.11 9.93
C ILE A 100 -9.29 -9.46 10.47
N ILE A 101 -10.32 -8.85 9.91
CA ILE A 101 -11.70 -9.30 10.04
C ILE A 101 -12.33 -9.34 8.65
N CYS A 102 -13.04 -10.41 8.37
CA CYS A 102 -13.82 -10.53 7.14
C CYS A 102 -15.11 -11.32 7.35
N GLN A 103 -16.05 -11.04 6.46
CA GLN A 103 -17.33 -11.75 6.36
C GLN A 103 -17.66 -11.91 4.87
N LEU A 104 -17.82 -13.14 4.42
CA LEU A 104 -18.26 -13.49 3.08
C LEU A 104 -19.72 -13.95 3.17
N GLU A 105 -20.62 -13.17 2.62
CA GLU A 105 -22.05 -13.46 2.54
C GLU A 105 -22.41 -13.98 1.15
N MET A 106 -23.14 -15.08 1.10
CA MET A 106 -23.54 -15.76 -0.13
C MET A 106 -25.04 -16.04 -0.11
N THR A 107 -25.71 -15.64 -1.17
CA THR A 107 -27.11 -16.04 -1.47
C THR A 107 -27.06 -17.13 -2.53
N LEU A 108 -27.70 -18.26 -2.28
CA LEU A 108 -27.75 -19.39 -3.17
C LEU A 108 -29.01 -19.32 -4.05
N LYS A 109 -29.03 -19.96 -5.21
CA LYS A 109 -30.14 -19.91 -6.17
C LYS A 109 -31.48 -20.43 -5.65
N ASP A 110 -31.48 -21.18 -4.55
CA ASP A 110 -32.69 -21.62 -3.89
C ASP A 110 -33.19 -20.64 -2.80
N GLY A 111 -32.56 -19.49 -2.68
CA GLY A 111 -32.88 -18.44 -1.71
C GLY A 111 -32.25 -18.65 -0.32
N SER A 112 -31.58 -19.77 -0.06
CA SER A 112 -30.83 -19.95 1.19
C SER A 112 -29.57 -19.12 1.24
N THR A 113 -29.06 -18.86 2.45
CA THR A 113 -27.82 -18.07 2.64
C THR A 113 -26.75 -18.89 3.33
N GLN A 114 -25.49 -18.60 3.03
CA GLN A 114 -24.33 -19.13 3.73
C GLN A 114 -23.38 -17.98 4.04
N THR A 115 -22.80 -17.97 5.24
CA THR A 115 -21.85 -16.95 5.67
C THR A 115 -20.56 -17.61 6.15
N ILE A 116 -19.43 -17.08 5.70
CA ILE A 116 -18.09 -17.43 6.19
C ILE A 116 -17.51 -16.21 6.87
N ILE A 117 -17.00 -16.37 8.09
CA ILE A 117 -16.41 -15.29 8.89
C ILE A 117 -14.93 -15.60 9.21
N SER A 118 -14.20 -14.58 9.66
CA SER A 118 -12.88 -14.77 10.25
C SER A 118 -13.05 -15.27 11.69
N ASP A 119 -12.85 -16.56 11.88
CA ASP A 119 -12.99 -17.28 13.15
C ASP A 119 -11.81 -18.25 13.37
N GLU A 120 -11.91 -19.08 14.39
CA GLU A 120 -10.92 -20.10 14.75
C GLU A 120 -10.76 -21.22 13.71
N GLY A 121 -11.66 -21.33 12.75
CA GLY A 121 -11.59 -22.29 11.64
C GLY A 121 -10.52 -21.95 10.60
N TRP A 122 -9.95 -20.74 10.67
CA TRP A 122 -8.87 -20.35 9.80
C TRP A 122 -7.53 -20.96 10.20
N LYS A 123 -6.67 -21.13 9.21
CA LYS A 123 -5.28 -21.55 9.41
C LYS A 123 -4.32 -20.50 8.88
N GLY A 124 -3.14 -20.44 9.46
CA GLY A 124 -2.13 -19.46 9.10
C GLY A 124 -0.70 -19.96 9.24
N THR A 125 0.18 -19.28 8.54
CA THR A 125 1.63 -19.41 8.66
C THR A 125 2.33 -18.07 8.45
N THR A 126 3.48 -17.88 9.09
CA THR A 126 4.41 -16.77 8.82
C THR A 126 5.65 -17.22 8.02
N ASN A 127 5.63 -18.46 7.53
CA ASN A 127 6.74 -19.03 6.80
C ASN A 127 6.56 -18.91 5.27
N GLY A 128 6.10 -17.77 4.80
CA GLY A 128 5.98 -17.43 3.39
C GLY A 128 7.14 -16.56 2.88
N PRO A 129 7.14 -16.21 1.59
CA PRO A 129 8.27 -15.57 0.91
C PRO A 129 8.56 -14.15 1.37
N ILE A 130 7.56 -13.34 1.75
CA ILE A 130 7.80 -12.01 2.27
C ILE A 130 8.29 -12.12 3.72
N ARG A 131 9.56 -11.84 3.94
CA ARG A 131 10.22 -11.98 5.25
C ARG A 131 10.16 -10.69 6.07
N LEU A 132 10.02 -9.55 5.38
CA LEU A 132 9.84 -8.21 5.97
C LEU A 132 9.09 -7.35 4.97
N ALA A 133 8.16 -6.53 5.46
CA ALA A 133 7.55 -5.46 4.70
C ALA A 133 7.37 -4.23 5.60
N ASN A 134 7.85 -3.08 5.15
CA ASN A 134 7.81 -1.83 5.89
C ASN A 134 7.72 -0.65 4.92
N VAL A 135 6.87 0.33 5.23
CA VAL A 135 6.67 1.49 4.36
C VAL A 135 7.91 2.37 4.19
N TYR A 136 8.84 2.39 5.14
CA TYR A 136 10.09 3.16 5.04
C TYR A 136 11.28 2.34 4.57
N ASP A 137 11.37 1.09 5.04
CA ASP A 137 12.56 0.28 4.84
C ASP A 137 12.51 -0.52 3.53
N GLY A 138 11.29 -0.84 3.07
CA GLY A 138 11.08 -1.65 1.87
C GLY A 138 10.61 -3.06 2.18
N GLU A 139 10.71 -3.95 1.19
CA GLU A 139 10.30 -5.35 1.28
C GLU A 139 11.50 -6.29 1.11
N PHE A 140 11.52 -7.36 1.89
CA PHE A 140 12.47 -8.45 1.74
C PHE A 140 11.74 -9.73 1.37
N TYR A 141 11.94 -10.17 0.13
CA TYR A 141 11.34 -11.37 -0.44
C TYR A 141 12.38 -12.47 -0.62
N ASP A 142 12.10 -13.66 -0.12
CA ASP A 142 12.94 -14.85 -0.30
C ASP A 142 12.14 -15.93 -1.02
N ALA A 143 12.41 -16.14 -2.30
CA ALA A 143 11.71 -17.08 -3.14
C ALA A 143 11.89 -18.56 -2.70
N ASN A 144 12.85 -18.87 -1.83
CA ASN A 144 12.98 -20.21 -1.26
C ASN A 144 11.83 -20.58 -0.30
N TYR A 145 11.06 -19.58 0.16
CA TYR A 145 9.88 -19.74 1.00
C TYR A 145 8.56 -19.65 0.23
N GLU A 146 8.58 -19.66 -1.10
CA GLU A 146 7.35 -19.67 -1.89
C GLU A 146 6.51 -20.90 -1.56
N ILE A 147 5.23 -20.69 -1.25
CA ILE A 147 4.28 -21.75 -0.92
C ILE A 147 3.45 -22.02 -2.14
N LEU A 148 3.85 -23.03 -2.90
CA LEU A 148 3.19 -23.35 -4.16
C LEU A 148 1.75 -23.80 -3.94
N ASN A 149 0.83 -23.25 -4.74
CA ASN A 149 -0.59 -23.60 -4.76
C ASN A 149 -1.38 -23.32 -3.46
N TRP A 150 -0.83 -22.62 -2.48
CA TRP A 150 -1.51 -22.38 -1.21
C TRP A 150 -2.85 -21.60 -1.33
N LYS A 151 -3.05 -20.92 -2.44
CA LYS A 151 -4.29 -20.21 -2.79
C LYS A 151 -5.35 -21.12 -3.45
N LYS A 152 -5.06 -22.41 -3.65
CA LYS A 152 -6.00 -23.38 -4.24
C LYS A 152 -6.77 -24.13 -3.16
N SER A 153 -8.00 -24.54 -3.47
CA SER A 153 -8.88 -25.24 -2.53
C SER A 153 -8.41 -26.65 -2.16
N ASP A 154 -7.59 -27.28 -2.99
CA ASP A 154 -7.02 -28.62 -2.79
C ASP A 154 -5.65 -28.63 -2.09
N PHE A 155 -5.14 -27.47 -1.66
CA PHE A 155 -3.89 -27.36 -0.94
C PHE A 155 -3.96 -28.03 0.43
N ASN A 156 -2.99 -28.87 0.77
CA ASN A 156 -2.88 -29.50 2.08
C ASN A 156 -2.26 -28.53 3.10
N ASP A 157 -3.09 -28.00 3.99
CA ASP A 157 -2.72 -27.09 5.06
C ASP A 157 -2.61 -27.76 6.44
N SER A 158 -2.44 -29.06 6.50
CA SER A 158 -2.37 -29.83 7.77
C SER A 158 -1.19 -29.40 8.67
N THR A 159 -0.14 -28.81 8.08
CA THR A 159 1.04 -28.31 8.78
C THR A 159 0.93 -26.85 9.22
N TRP A 160 -0.15 -26.16 8.83
CA TRP A 160 -0.41 -24.79 9.24
C TRP A 160 -1.04 -24.73 10.62
N HIS A 161 -0.79 -23.64 11.35
CA HIS A 161 -1.34 -23.47 12.69
C HIS A 161 -2.75 -22.88 12.64
N GLY A 162 -3.56 -23.15 13.67
CA GLY A 162 -4.78 -22.39 13.92
C GLY A 162 -4.45 -20.92 14.21
N VAL A 163 -5.40 -20.06 13.96
CA VAL A 163 -5.29 -18.63 14.25
C VAL A 163 -5.76 -18.30 15.65
N GLU A 164 -5.23 -17.21 16.23
CA GLU A 164 -5.76 -16.60 17.43
C GLU A 164 -6.82 -15.59 17.06
N THR A 165 -7.96 -15.61 17.74
CA THR A 165 -9.06 -14.66 17.56
C THR A 165 -9.14 -13.68 18.73
N GLU A 166 -9.63 -12.49 18.45
CA GLU A 166 -9.79 -11.43 19.42
C GLU A 166 -11.08 -10.66 19.09
N VAL A 167 -11.82 -10.26 20.11
CA VAL A 167 -13.02 -9.42 19.92
C VAL A 167 -12.56 -7.98 19.66
N ILE A 168 -13.19 -7.33 18.67
CA ILE A 168 -12.96 -5.91 18.42
C ILE A 168 -13.46 -5.10 19.63
N GLU A 169 -12.65 -4.15 20.08
CA GLU A 169 -13.05 -3.20 21.11
C GLU A 169 -14.28 -2.40 20.66
N ASN A 170 -15.30 -2.32 21.53
CA ASN A 170 -16.56 -1.62 21.22
C ASN A 170 -16.37 -0.12 20.89
N SER A 171 -15.26 0.47 21.29
CA SER A 171 -14.88 1.85 20.96
C SER A 171 -14.49 2.05 19.50
N ILE A 172 -14.12 0.98 18.79
CA ILE A 172 -13.64 1.03 17.41
C ILE A 172 -14.82 0.82 16.46
N LYS A 173 -15.05 1.81 15.60
CA LYS A 173 -16.11 1.72 14.58
C LYS A 173 -15.58 1.04 13.33
N LEU A 174 -16.33 0.06 12.83
CA LEU A 174 -16.18 -0.47 11.48
C LEU A 174 -17.10 0.33 10.56
N GLU A 175 -16.54 1.06 9.60
CA GLU A 175 -17.30 1.87 8.65
C GLU A 175 -16.93 1.51 7.22
N PRO A 176 -17.88 1.53 6.27
CA PRO A 176 -17.54 1.32 4.87
C PRO A 176 -16.56 2.38 4.36
N LYS A 177 -15.54 1.97 3.62
CA LYS A 177 -14.66 2.91 2.91
C LYS A 177 -15.47 3.63 1.83
N ARG A 178 -15.52 4.95 1.91
CA ARG A 178 -16.34 5.82 1.04
C ARG A 178 -15.52 6.71 0.12
N HIS A 179 -14.22 6.52 0.12
CA HIS A 179 -13.29 7.26 -0.73
C HIS A 179 -12.42 6.31 -1.56
N HIS A 180 -11.55 6.88 -2.36
CA HIS A 180 -10.76 6.14 -3.33
C HIS A 180 -9.73 5.23 -2.66
N THR A 181 -9.70 3.97 -3.05
CA THR A 181 -8.59 3.05 -2.74
C THR A 181 -7.34 3.45 -3.52
N VAL A 182 -6.18 3.01 -3.05
CA VAL A 182 -4.93 3.14 -3.80
C VAL A 182 -4.88 2.07 -4.89
N LYS A 183 -4.43 2.46 -6.10
CA LYS A 183 -4.27 1.54 -7.24
C LYS A 183 -3.01 1.84 -8.03
N THR A 184 -2.52 0.86 -8.75
CA THR A 184 -1.56 1.09 -9.83
C THR A 184 -2.31 1.72 -11.01
N LYS A 185 -1.99 2.99 -11.32
CA LYS A 185 -2.70 3.79 -12.34
C LYS A 185 -1.98 3.89 -13.67
N THR A 186 -0.66 3.86 -13.64
CA THR A 186 0.18 4.07 -14.81
C THR A 186 1.43 3.23 -14.70
N SER A 187 1.91 2.72 -15.83
CA SER A 187 3.20 2.05 -15.94
C SER A 187 4.16 2.93 -16.72
N LEU A 188 5.34 3.22 -16.16
CA LEU A 188 6.43 3.94 -16.82
C LEU A 188 7.42 2.92 -17.37
N SER A 189 7.36 2.66 -18.66
CA SER A 189 8.20 1.69 -19.36
C SER A 189 9.28 2.33 -20.25
N ASP A 190 9.26 3.67 -20.46
CA ASP A 190 10.33 4.42 -21.15
C ASP A 190 11.52 4.65 -20.21
N THR A 191 12.03 3.54 -19.67
CA THR A 191 13.16 3.54 -18.74
C THR A 191 14.47 3.68 -19.49
N ARG A 192 15.43 4.42 -18.93
CA ARG A 192 16.77 4.57 -19.51
C ARG A 192 17.85 4.17 -18.53
N ILE A 193 18.86 3.42 -19.00
CA ILE A 193 20.04 3.13 -18.21
C ILE A 193 20.93 4.38 -18.24
N VAL A 194 21.29 4.89 -17.05
CA VAL A 194 22.11 6.09 -16.90
C VAL A 194 23.51 5.81 -16.37
N ALA A 195 23.72 4.68 -15.71
CA ALA A 195 25.03 4.22 -15.28
C ALA A 195 25.08 2.70 -15.18
N VAL A 196 26.22 2.13 -15.51
CA VAL A 196 26.53 0.69 -15.31
C VAL A 196 27.95 0.58 -14.79
N THR A 197 28.13 -0.20 -13.74
CA THR A 197 29.43 -0.62 -13.19
C THR A 197 29.54 -2.14 -13.25
N ASP A 198 30.64 -2.71 -12.78
CA ASP A 198 30.82 -4.18 -12.72
C ASP A 198 29.79 -4.89 -11.83
N SER A 199 29.10 -4.16 -10.94
CA SER A 199 28.19 -4.75 -9.94
C SER A 199 26.82 -4.08 -9.85
N THR A 200 26.61 -2.94 -10.50
CA THR A 200 25.36 -2.16 -10.41
C THR A 200 24.92 -1.63 -11.77
N ALA A 201 23.60 -1.43 -11.90
CA ALA A 201 23.00 -0.68 -13.00
C ALA A 201 21.98 0.31 -12.45
N ILE A 202 21.99 1.55 -12.92
CA ILE A 202 21.05 2.60 -12.52
C ILE A 202 20.12 2.92 -13.68
N PHE A 203 18.82 2.85 -13.38
CA PHE A 203 17.71 3.07 -14.30
C PHE A 203 17.00 4.38 -13.95
N ASN A 204 16.72 5.21 -14.94
CA ASN A 204 15.94 6.44 -14.82
C ASN A 204 14.55 6.22 -15.38
N MET A 205 13.52 6.40 -14.56
CA MET A 205 12.09 6.30 -14.95
C MET A 205 11.61 7.49 -15.79
N GLN A 206 12.45 8.46 -16.06
CA GLN A 206 12.18 9.72 -16.75
C GLN A 206 11.16 10.63 -16.05
N GLN A 207 10.61 10.19 -14.92
CA GLN A 207 9.65 10.90 -14.09
C GLN A 207 9.87 10.56 -12.62
N ASN A 208 9.89 11.56 -11.76
CA ASN A 208 9.81 11.32 -10.31
C ASN A 208 8.39 10.85 -9.98
N MET A 209 8.27 9.68 -9.37
CA MET A 209 7.01 8.97 -9.15
C MET A 209 6.91 8.38 -7.76
N VAL A 210 5.71 7.94 -7.40
CA VAL A 210 5.45 7.13 -6.21
C VAL A 210 4.84 5.79 -6.62
N GLY A 211 5.28 4.72 -5.98
CA GLY A 211 4.84 3.36 -6.23
C GLY A 211 5.95 2.34 -6.03
N VAL A 212 5.97 1.31 -6.87
CA VAL A 212 6.94 0.23 -6.81
C VAL A 212 7.51 -0.07 -8.21
N PRO A 213 8.69 -0.69 -8.32
CA PRO A 213 9.16 -1.20 -9.58
C PRO A 213 8.55 -2.58 -9.86
N LYS A 214 8.29 -2.87 -11.12
CA LYS A 214 8.27 -4.22 -11.64
C LYS A 214 9.64 -4.51 -12.21
N VAL A 215 10.31 -5.54 -11.70
CA VAL A 215 11.65 -5.93 -12.17
C VAL A 215 11.61 -7.29 -12.86
N ASN A 216 12.29 -7.39 -14.03
CA ASN A 216 12.47 -8.63 -14.80
C ASN A 216 13.97 -8.81 -15.01
N VAL A 217 14.64 -9.60 -14.16
CA VAL A 217 16.09 -9.60 -14.06
C VAL A 217 16.65 -11.02 -14.10
N PRO A 218 17.70 -11.29 -14.91
CA PRO A 218 18.40 -12.57 -14.87
C PRO A 218 19.13 -12.76 -13.53
N MET A 219 18.87 -13.89 -12.87
CA MET A 219 19.43 -14.25 -11.57
C MET A 219 19.97 -15.66 -11.57
N LYS A 220 20.91 -15.96 -10.68
CA LYS A 220 21.32 -17.32 -10.31
C LYS A 220 20.68 -17.71 -8.99
N LYS A 221 20.41 -19.00 -8.82
CA LYS A 221 19.91 -19.53 -7.54
C LYS A 221 20.81 -19.11 -6.38
N GLY A 222 20.20 -18.56 -5.35
CA GLY A 222 20.87 -18.07 -4.14
C GLY A 222 21.37 -16.61 -4.23
N ASP A 223 21.39 -16.02 -5.42
CA ASP A 223 21.72 -14.60 -5.55
C ASP A 223 20.68 -13.72 -4.86
N THR A 224 21.13 -12.58 -4.36
CA THR A 224 20.28 -11.57 -3.72
C THR A 224 20.28 -10.31 -4.58
N LEU A 225 19.17 -10.04 -5.24
CA LEU A 225 18.91 -8.78 -5.91
C LEU A 225 18.63 -7.71 -4.85
N LYS A 226 19.41 -6.63 -4.87
CA LYS A 226 19.15 -5.43 -4.08
C LYS A 226 18.64 -4.33 -5.00
N ILE A 227 17.51 -3.75 -4.64
CA ILE A 227 16.80 -2.72 -5.39
C ILE A 227 16.77 -1.47 -4.52
N ARG A 228 17.49 -0.41 -4.92
CA ARG A 228 17.52 0.86 -4.19
C ARG A 228 16.82 1.94 -4.99
N PHE A 229 16.33 2.94 -4.28
CA PHE A 229 15.55 4.04 -4.86
C PHE A 229 16.16 5.38 -4.55
N SER A 230 16.09 6.32 -5.50
CA SER A 230 16.47 7.71 -5.29
C SER A 230 15.67 8.65 -6.19
N GLU A 231 15.36 9.84 -5.68
CA GLU A 231 14.76 10.92 -6.47
C GLU A 231 15.82 11.70 -7.25
N MET A 232 17.06 11.68 -6.82
CA MET A 232 18.15 12.48 -7.36
C MET A 232 19.45 11.70 -7.42
N LEU A 233 20.29 12.07 -8.36
CA LEU A 233 21.69 11.65 -8.42
C LEU A 233 22.60 12.80 -8.01
N LEU A 234 23.73 12.47 -7.42
CA LEU A 234 24.84 13.39 -7.24
C LEU A 234 25.50 13.71 -8.61
N LYS A 235 26.34 14.72 -8.67
CA LYS A 235 27.02 15.14 -9.92
C LYS A 235 27.86 14.03 -10.56
N GLU A 236 28.39 13.14 -9.71
CA GLU A 236 29.17 11.97 -10.13
C GLU A 236 28.32 10.78 -10.58
N GLY A 237 26.98 10.92 -10.59
CA GLY A 237 26.05 9.89 -11.04
C GLY A 237 25.64 8.85 -9.98
N THR A 238 26.08 9.02 -8.73
CA THR A 238 25.70 8.17 -7.61
C THR A 238 24.41 8.64 -6.92
N PHE A 239 23.78 7.78 -6.13
CA PHE A 239 22.52 8.09 -5.44
C PHE A 239 22.69 9.15 -4.36
N TYR A 240 21.80 10.17 -4.36
CA TYR A 240 21.62 11.08 -3.24
C TYR A 240 20.48 10.58 -2.36
N THR A 241 20.80 10.04 -1.18
CA THR A 241 19.83 9.45 -0.24
C THR A 241 19.89 10.08 1.15
N THR A 242 20.72 11.09 1.37
CA THR A 242 20.85 11.77 2.68
C THR A 242 19.52 12.37 3.15
N ASN A 243 18.70 12.87 2.20
CA ASN A 243 17.37 13.40 2.48
C ASN A 243 16.34 12.34 2.91
N TYR A 244 16.63 11.05 2.71
CA TYR A 244 15.74 9.95 3.17
C TYR A 244 15.85 9.71 4.67
N ARG A 245 16.86 10.28 5.30
CA ARG A 245 17.10 10.23 6.75
C ARG A 245 17.24 8.77 7.22
N SER A 246 16.30 8.24 8.00
CA SER A 246 16.37 6.85 8.48
C SER A 246 15.62 5.84 7.61
N ALA A 247 14.89 6.27 6.58
CA ALA A 247 14.23 5.37 5.65
C ALA A 247 15.28 4.69 4.76
N LYS A 248 15.30 3.35 4.75
CA LYS A 248 16.27 2.58 3.95
C LYS A 248 15.93 2.60 2.47
N SER A 249 14.63 2.66 2.15
CA SER A 249 14.11 2.70 0.78
C SER A 249 14.83 1.68 -0.12
N THR A 250 14.78 0.39 0.29
CA THR A 250 15.54 -0.69 -0.34
C THR A 250 14.76 -1.99 -0.28
N ASP A 251 14.50 -2.60 -1.41
CA ASP A 251 13.91 -3.93 -1.50
C ASP A 251 14.97 -4.98 -1.79
N PHE A 252 14.70 -6.21 -1.38
CA PHE A 252 15.56 -7.36 -1.61
C PHE A 252 14.75 -8.55 -2.14
N TYR A 253 15.34 -9.27 -3.10
CA TYR A 253 14.80 -10.52 -3.61
C TYR A 253 15.89 -11.59 -3.63
N ILE A 254 15.65 -12.74 -2.97
CA ILE A 254 16.53 -13.90 -3.06
C ILE A 254 15.96 -14.88 -4.06
N ALA A 255 16.77 -15.26 -5.07
CA ALA A 255 16.37 -16.18 -6.11
C ALA A 255 16.42 -17.65 -5.64
N SER A 256 15.33 -18.41 -5.84
CA SER A 256 15.26 -19.86 -5.56
C SER A 256 15.72 -20.73 -6.72
N LYS A 257 15.90 -20.15 -7.92
CA LYS A 257 16.29 -20.84 -9.15
C LYS A 257 17.04 -19.92 -10.10
N ASP A 258 17.74 -20.52 -11.08
CA ASP A 258 18.34 -19.79 -12.19
C ASP A 258 17.26 -19.31 -13.18
N GLY A 259 17.49 -18.17 -13.81
CA GLY A 259 16.64 -17.65 -14.88
C GLY A 259 16.22 -16.20 -14.69
N ILE A 260 15.31 -15.72 -15.52
CA ILE A 260 14.71 -14.42 -15.38
C ILE A 260 13.64 -14.50 -14.28
N ILE A 261 13.79 -13.66 -13.25
CA ILE A 261 12.77 -13.50 -12.23
C ILE A 261 11.87 -12.32 -12.58
N GLU A 262 10.60 -12.39 -12.20
CA GLU A 262 9.71 -11.26 -12.15
C GLU A 262 9.39 -10.98 -10.68
N TYR A 263 9.57 -9.73 -10.25
CA TYR A 263 9.26 -9.32 -8.89
C TYR A 263 8.62 -7.94 -8.84
N ILE A 264 7.59 -7.82 -8.02
CA ILE A 264 6.88 -6.58 -7.70
C ILE A 264 6.71 -6.54 -6.19
N PRO A 265 7.31 -5.57 -5.46
CA PRO A 265 7.06 -5.40 -4.03
C PRO A 265 5.57 -5.16 -3.76
N LYS A 266 5.04 -5.79 -2.70
CA LYS A 266 3.59 -5.80 -2.45
C LYS A 266 3.16 -4.89 -1.31
N PHE A 267 3.85 -4.92 -0.17
CA PHE A 267 3.43 -4.24 1.06
C PHE A 267 4.35 -3.09 1.46
N THR A 268 4.87 -2.38 0.46
CA THR A 268 5.66 -1.17 0.58
C THR A 268 5.40 -0.26 -0.61
N PHE A 269 5.88 0.98 -0.56
CA PHE A 269 5.95 1.89 -1.70
C PHE A 269 7.09 2.89 -1.49
N HIS A 270 7.59 3.46 -2.59
CA HIS A 270 8.73 4.36 -2.60
C HIS A 270 8.43 5.60 -3.44
N GLY A 271 9.10 6.73 -3.10
CA GLY A 271 9.17 7.92 -3.95
C GLY A 271 10.54 7.92 -4.65
N PHE A 272 10.57 7.92 -5.99
CA PHE A 272 11.80 7.79 -6.75
C PHE A 272 11.67 8.23 -8.21
N GLN A 273 12.81 8.61 -8.79
CA GLN A 273 12.99 8.70 -10.24
C GLN A 273 14.00 7.66 -10.72
N PHE A 274 14.93 7.25 -9.84
CA PHE A 274 16.00 6.33 -10.18
C PHE A 274 15.91 5.04 -9.38
N VAL A 275 16.18 3.92 -10.04
CA VAL A 275 16.29 2.59 -9.44
C VAL A 275 17.69 2.05 -9.68
N GLU A 276 18.38 1.63 -8.63
CA GLU A 276 19.67 0.95 -8.72
C GLU A 276 19.48 -0.53 -8.43
N LEU A 277 19.91 -1.37 -9.35
CA LEU A 277 19.95 -2.82 -9.20
C LEU A 277 21.37 -3.29 -8.96
N SER A 278 21.54 -4.20 -8.00
CA SER A 278 22.80 -4.94 -7.80
C SER A 278 22.50 -6.38 -7.37
N GLY A 279 23.45 -7.29 -7.61
CA GLY A 279 23.29 -8.71 -7.29
C GLY A 279 22.51 -9.52 -8.33
N TYR A 280 22.31 -9.01 -9.53
CA TYR A 280 21.83 -9.77 -10.70
C TYR A 280 22.96 -10.66 -11.27
N ASP A 281 22.61 -11.58 -12.19
CA ASP A 281 23.62 -12.45 -12.85
C ASP A 281 24.72 -11.59 -13.48
N LYS A 282 25.94 -11.70 -12.97
CA LYS A 282 27.11 -10.93 -13.43
C LYS A 282 27.46 -11.11 -14.92
N ASN A 283 26.95 -12.18 -15.55
CA ASN A 283 27.13 -12.42 -16.97
C ASN A 283 26.04 -11.76 -17.83
N ALA A 284 24.99 -11.23 -17.20
CA ALA A 284 23.93 -10.53 -17.90
C ALA A 284 24.31 -9.08 -18.17
N LYS A 285 23.96 -8.61 -19.35
CA LYS A 285 24.12 -7.19 -19.72
C LYS A 285 22.82 -6.46 -19.34
N PRO A 286 22.88 -5.41 -18.53
CA PRO A 286 21.71 -4.62 -18.18
C PRO A 286 20.93 -4.11 -19.40
N ASP A 287 19.62 -4.24 -19.35
CA ASP A 287 18.69 -3.80 -20.39
C ASP A 287 17.59 -2.92 -19.78
N ALA A 288 17.18 -1.89 -20.51
CA ALA A 288 16.18 -0.92 -20.02
C ALA A 288 14.83 -1.57 -19.65
N SER A 289 14.48 -2.68 -20.29
CA SER A 289 13.27 -3.44 -20.00
C SER A 289 13.26 -4.18 -18.64
N TRP A 290 14.41 -4.21 -17.94
CA TRP A 290 14.49 -4.85 -16.64
C TRP A 290 13.65 -4.14 -15.57
N VAL A 291 13.37 -2.85 -15.74
CA VAL A 291 12.66 -2.06 -14.74
C VAL A 291 11.53 -1.28 -15.38
N THR A 292 10.32 -1.47 -14.85
CA THR A 292 9.15 -0.67 -15.17
C THR A 292 8.63 -0.03 -13.89
N GLY A 293 8.39 1.28 -13.87
CA GLY A 293 7.79 1.97 -12.74
C GLY A 293 6.27 1.78 -12.71
N LEU A 294 5.74 1.23 -11.64
CA LEU A 294 4.30 1.10 -11.40
C LEU A 294 3.83 2.23 -10.50
N VAL A 295 3.20 3.25 -11.10
CA VAL A 295 2.74 4.44 -10.38
C VAL A 295 1.50 4.13 -9.57
N GLN A 296 1.57 4.37 -8.27
CA GLN A 296 0.50 4.08 -7.31
C GLN A 296 0.04 5.34 -6.60
N HIS A 297 -1.25 5.56 -6.54
CA HIS A 297 -1.88 6.64 -5.77
C HIS A 297 -3.38 6.38 -5.57
N SER A 298 -4.05 7.15 -4.71
CA SER A 298 -5.51 7.12 -4.56
C SER A 298 -6.20 7.29 -5.91
N ASN A 299 -7.19 6.44 -6.20
CA ASN A 299 -7.78 6.27 -7.54
C ASN A 299 -8.81 7.38 -7.88
N PHE A 300 -8.46 8.64 -7.73
CA PHE A 300 -9.31 9.77 -8.14
C PHE A 300 -9.17 10.07 -9.64
N GLU A 301 -10.23 10.64 -10.20
CA GLU A 301 -10.28 11.05 -11.60
C GLU A 301 -9.73 12.47 -11.80
N GLN A 302 -9.02 12.68 -12.89
CA GLN A 302 -8.60 14.02 -13.30
C GLN A 302 -9.81 14.78 -13.85
N LYS A 303 -10.11 15.95 -13.28
CA LYS A 303 -11.22 16.82 -13.70
C LYS A 303 -10.73 18.05 -14.46
N GLY A 304 -9.59 18.61 -14.04
CA GLY A 304 -9.02 19.80 -14.65
C GLY A 304 -7.92 19.48 -15.65
N THR A 305 -7.89 20.25 -16.74
CA THR A 305 -6.78 20.27 -17.68
C THR A 305 -6.36 21.72 -17.94
N PHE A 306 -5.05 21.92 -18.05
CA PHE A 306 -4.49 23.24 -18.34
C PHE A 306 -3.43 23.12 -19.43
N THR A 307 -3.52 24.00 -20.42
CA THR A 307 -2.53 24.11 -21.50
C THR A 307 -2.36 25.59 -21.86
N SER A 308 -1.14 26.04 -22.06
CA SER A 308 -0.83 27.38 -22.48
C SER A 308 0.27 27.38 -23.57
N SER A 309 0.45 28.51 -24.24
CA SER A 309 1.57 28.72 -25.17
C SER A 309 2.92 28.82 -24.45
N HIS A 310 2.93 29.02 -23.12
CA HIS A 310 4.14 29.17 -22.32
C HIS A 310 4.58 27.82 -21.73
N GLN A 311 5.63 27.22 -22.28
CA GLN A 311 6.10 25.87 -21.91
C GLN A 311 6.38 25.69 -20.41
N LYS A 312 6.95 26.71 -19.72
CA LYS A 312 7.22 26.61 -18.26
C LYS A 312 5.95 26.55 -17.42
N LEU A 313 4.83 27.13 -17.85
CA LEU A 313 3.55 27.00 -17.17
C LEU A 313 2.97 25.59 -17.35
N ASN A 314 3.12 25.02 -18.55
CA ASN A 314 2.72 23.63 -18.79
C ASN A 314 3.57 22.67 -17.94
N GLN A 315 4.89 22.94 -17.81
CA GLN A 315 5.77 22.15 -16.92
C GLN A 315 5.37 22.29 -15.46
N LEU A 316 5.02 23.50 -15.00
CA LEU A 316 4.53 23.72 -13.63
C LEU A 316 3.26 22.93 -13.37
N GLN A 317 2.29 22.96 -14.29
CA GLN A 317 1.06 22.17 -14.19
C GLN A 317 1.35 20.66 -14.12
N SER A 318 2.28 20.17 -14.94
CA SER A 318 2.72 18.77 -14.89
C SER A 318 3.33 18.44 -13.53
N ASN A 319 4.22 19.29 -12.99
CA ASN A 319 4.85 19.08 -11.69
C ASN A 319 3.81 19.05 -10.56
N ILE A 320 2.79 19.93 -10.60
CA ILE A 320 1.69 19.96 -9.64
C ILE A 320 0.91 18.63 -9.67
N THR A 321 0.54 18.15 -10.86
CA THR A 321 -0.24 16.90 -10.98
C THR A 321 0.57 15.67 -10.53
N TRP A 322 1.85 15.61 -10.81
CA TRP A 322 2.74 14.55 -10.32
C TRP A 322 2.98 14.65 -8.82
N GLY A 323 3.12 15.86 -8.29
CA GLY A 323 3.23 16.09 -6.84
C GLY A 323 1.97 15.63 -6.08
N LEU A 324 0.78 15.95 -6.60
CA LEU A 324 -0.49 15.47 -6.04
C LEU A 324 -0.59 13.94 -6.06
N ARG A 325 -0.29 13.30 -7.19
CA ARG A 325 -0.26 11.82 -7.30
C ARG A 325 0.70 11.20 -6.31
N GLY A 326 1.89 11.80 -6.14
CA GLY A 326 2.93 11.28 -5.24
C GLY A 326 2.58 11.40 -3.75
N ASN A 327 1.78 12.39 -3.37
CA ASN A 327 1.47 12.68 -1.97
C ASN A 327 0.04 12.30 -1.55
N PHE A 328 -0.83 11.92 -2.49
CA PHE A 328 -2.19 11.47 -2.17
C PHE A 328 -2.25 9.94 -2.22
N PHE A 329 -1.72 9.33 -1.18
CA PHE A 329 -1.66 7.88 -1.02
C PHE A 329 -2.50 7.46 0.20
N ASP A 330 -3.79 7.28 0.00
CA ASP A 330 -4.86 7.06 0.98
C ASP A 330 -5.16 8.29 1.86
N ILE A 331 -4.14 9.01 2.30
CA ILE A 331 -4.22 10.31 2.99
C ILE A 331 -3.32 11.34 2.27
N PRO A 332 -3.52 12.65 2.50
CA PRO A 332 -2.59 13.67 2.02
C PRO A 332 -1.31 13.63 2.87
N THR A 333 -0.18 13.25 2.27
CA THR A 333 1.11 13.20 2.97
C THR A 333 2.01 14.36 2.57
N ASP A 334 2.93 14.74 3.47
CA ASP A 334 3.94 15.79 3.23
C ASP A 334 5.03 15.36 2.26
N CYS A 335 5.33 14.09 2.18
CA CYS A 335 6.38 13.53 1.34
C CYS A 335 6.18 12.03 1.11
N PRO A 336 6.69 11.47 -0.01
CA PRO A 336 6.51 10.05 -0.30
C PRO A 336 7.75 9.18 -0.02
N GLN A 337 8.96 9.76 0.21
CA GLN A 337 10.21 9.01 0.08
C GLN A 337 10.98 8.80 1.38
N ARG A 338 10.83 9.69 2.37
CA ARG A 338 11.63 9.68 3.61
C ARG A 338 10.87 9.10 4.81
N ASP A 339 11.52 9.06 5.98
CA ASP A 339 10.95 8.60 7.23
C ASP A 339 9.97 9.61 7.88
N GLU A 340 8.99 10.05 7.13
CA GLU A 340 7.91 10.95 7.54
C GLU A 340 6.58 10.45 6.95
N ARG A 341 6.17 10.88 5.75
CA ARG A 341 4.97 10.42 5.03
C ARG A 341 3.72 10.54 5.90
N LEU A 342 3.55 11.72 6.52
CA LEU A 342 2.49 12.00 7.49
C LEU A 342 1.49 13.01 6.92
N GLY A 343 0.25 12.95 7.39
CA GLY A 343 -0.81 13.87 7.00
C GLY A 343 -0.71 15.20 7.75
N TRP A 344 0.30 16.02 7.46
CA TRP A 344 0.48 17.34 8.05
C TRP A 344 -0.68 18.26 7.69
N THR A 345 -1.33 18.82 8.69
CA THR A 345 -2.53 19.64 8.52
C THR A 345 -2.21 20.97 7.83
N GLY A 346 -1.05 21.58 8.12
CA GLY A 346 -0.59 22.78 7.44
C GLY A 346 -0.37 22.58 5.95
N ASP A 347 0.29 21.49 5.56
CA ASP A 347 0.54 21.13 4.16
C ASP A 347 -0.77 20.82 3.44
N ALA A 348 -1.65 20.07 4.10
CA ALA A 348 -2.95 19.66 3.55
C ALA A 348 -3.82 20.87 3.18
N GLN A 349 -3.93 21.87 4.07
CA GLN A 349 -4.77 23.05 3.78
C GLN A 349 -4.25 23.89 2.62
N VAL A 350 -2.93 23.98 2.43
CA VAL A 350 -2.34 24.76 1.33
C VAL A 350 -2.59 24.09 -0.02
N ILE A 351 -2.54 22.75 -0.08
CA ILE A 351 -2.69 22.00 -1.34
C ILE A 351 -4.16 21.68 -1.69
N ALA A 352 -5.08 21.75 -0.72
CA ALA A 352 -6.48 21.39 -0.91
C ALA A 352 -7.13 22.08 -2.12
N PRO A 353 -7.12 23.44 -2.26
CA PRO A 353 -7.75 24.11 -3.38
C PRO A 353 -7.11 23.71 -4.73
N THR A 354 -5.78 23.56 -4.76
CA THR A 354 -5.08 23.10 -5.96
C THR A 354 -5.51 21.69 -6.38
N SER A 355 -5.74 20.81 -5.42
CA SER A 355 -6.18 19.45 -5.68
C SER A 355 -7.60 19.39 -6.26
N LEU A 356 -8.50 20.25 -5.76
CA LEU A 356 -9.89 20.35 -6.23
C LEU A 356 -10.01 20.87 -7.66
N PHE A 357 -9.09 21.75 -8.10
CA PHE A 357 -9.01 22.18 -9.50
C PHE A 357 -8.59 21.06 -10.45
N ASN A 358 -7.76 20.13 -10.00
CA ASN A 358 -7.14 19.13 -10.85
C ASN A 358 -7.88 17.79 -10.85
N TYR A 359 -8.47 17.40 -9.70
CA TYR A 359 -8.99 16.05 -9.49
C TYR A 359 -10.33 16.04 -8.75
N ASP A 360 -11.09 14.95 -8.92
CA ASP A 360 -12.26 14.65 -8.09
C ASP A 360 -11.82 14.09 -6.75
N VAL A 361 -11.52 14.96 -5.82
CA VAL A 361 -10.97 14.63 -4.48
C VAL A 361 -11.92 14.94 -3.33
N HIS A 362 -13.19 15.25 -3.60
CA HIS A 362 -14.17 15.55 -2.54
C HIS A 362 -14.32 14.41 -1.53
N ALA A 363 -14.47 13.17 -2.02
CA ALA A 363 -14.60 12.01 -1.15
C ALA A 363 -13.32 11.78 -0.33
N PHE A 364 -12.13 11.99 -0.93
CA PHE A 364 -10.83 11.89 -0.29
C PHE A 364 -10.69 12.89 0.88
N TRP A 365 -10.98 14.16 0.64
CA TRP A 365 -10.91 15.20 1.69
C TRP A 365 -11.95 14.97 2.79
N ARG A 366 -13.17 14.58 2.45
CA ARG A 366 -14.19 14.27 3.44
C ARG A 366 -13.79 13.14 4.38
N ALA A 367 -13.18 12.09 3.85
CA ALA A 367 -12.66 10.98 4.65
C ALA A 367 -11.51 11.42 5.57
N TRP A 368 -10.58 12.24 5.04
CA TRP A 368 -9.47 12.75 5.84
C TRP A 368 -9.95 13.73 6.93
N LEU A 369 -10.93 14.61 6.63
CA LEU A 369 -11.56 15.50 7.62
C LEU A 369 -12.29 14.72 8.72
N GLN A 370 -12.84 13.53 8.40
CA GLN A 370 -13.39 12.65 9.43
C GLN A 370 -12.28 12.16 10.36
N SER A 371 -11.14 11.75 9.83
CA SER A 371 -9.96 11.36 10.62
C SER A 371 -9.41 12.53 11.44
N LEU A 372 -9.45 13.76 10.90
CA LEU A 372 -9.07 14.98 11.63
C LEU A 372 -9.99 15.21 12.85
N ARG A 373 -11.31 15.09 12.66
CA ARG A 373 -12.28 15.21 13.75
C ARG A 373 -12.10 14.12 14.82
N GLU A 374 -11.80 12.90 14.40
CA GLU A 374 -11.54 11.77 15.30
C GLU A 374 -10.21 11.91 16.06
N SER A 375 -9.29 12.72 15.55
CA SER A 375 -7.97 12.98 16.14
C SER A 375 -7.94 14.25 17.01
N GLN A 376 -9.06 14.98 17.18
CA GLN A 376 -9.11 16.14 18.07
C GLN A 376 -8.73 15.77 19.51
N THR A 377 -8.03 16.67 20.19
CA THR A 377 -7.78 16.54 21.64
C THR A 377 -9.06 16.71 22.43
N GLU A 378 -9.06 16.34 23.72
CA GLU A 378 -10.21 16.54 24.61
C GLU A 378 -10.60 18.01 24.75
N GLU A 379 -9.62 18.94 24.67
CA GLU A 379 -9.87 20.39 24.69
C GLU A 379 -10.30 20.94 23.31
N GLY A 380 -10.45 20.09 22.29
CA GLY A 380 -10.85 20.48 20.94
C GLY A 380 -9.70 20.94 20.03
N GLY A 381 -8.45 20.79 20.46
CA GLY A 381 -7.28 21.13 19.65
C GLY A 381 -7.13 20.22 18.43
N ILE A 382 -6.69 20.80 17.31
CA ILE A 382 -6.39 20.04 16.07
C ILE A 382 -4.92 19.65 16.08
N PRO A 383 -4.57 18.34 15.97
CA PRO A 383 -3.19 17.91 15.93
C PRO A 383 -2.48 18.39 14.66
N TRP A 384 -1.16 18.43 14.69
CA TRP A 384 -0.35 18.82 13.53
C TRP A 384 -0.40 17.81 12.39
N ILE A 385 -0.65 16.55 12.71
CA ILE A 385 -0.73 15.45 11.73
C ILE A 385 -2.00 14.62 11.95
N VAL A 386 -2.53 14.09 10.88
CA VAL A 386 -3.74 13.24 10.87
C VAL A 386 -3.53 12.05 9.94
N PRO A 387 -3.67 10.80 10.44
CA PRO A 387 -3.93 10.38 11.83
C PRO A 387 -2.83 10.81 12.82
N ASP A 388 -3.19 11.15 14.07
CA ASP A 388 -2.22 11.58 15.08
C ASP A 388 -1.43 10.39 15.67
N VAL A 389 -0.37 10.00 14.96
CA VAL A 389 0.57 8.97 15.43
C VAL A 389 1.68 9.50 16.33
N LEU A 390 1.82 10.83 16.43
CA LEU A 390 2.82 11.44 17.31
C LEU A 390 2.31 11.58 18.74
N GLN A 391 1.00 11.66 18.94
CA GLN A 391 0.34 11.79 20.25
C GLN A 391 0.96 12.91 21.11
N ILE A 392 1.33 14.02 20.46
CA ILE A 392 2.03 15.12 21.13
C ILE A 392 1.05 15.97 21.96
N ASN A 393 -0.24 15.78 21.75
CA ASN A 393 -1.34 16.55 22.38
C ASN A 393 -1.12 18.06 22.26
N ARG A 394 -0.75 18.53 21.06
CA ARG A 394 -0.48 19.94 20.76
C ARG A 394 -1.25 20.35 19.53
N SER A 395 -1.76 21.58 19.60
CA SER A 395 -2.34 22.29 18.47
C SER A 395 -1.61 23.62 18.28
N SER A 396 -1.68 24.19 17.10
CA SER A 396 -1.18 25.53 16.84
C SER A 396 -1.98 26.21 15.74
N PRO A 397 -2.10 27.55 15.78
CA PRO A 397 -2.59 28.32 14.63
C PRO A 397 -1.77 28.01 13.38
N GLY A 398 -2.37 28.16 12.23
CA GLY A 398 -1.76 27.83 10.95
C GLY A 398 -1.91 26.35 10.56
N TRP A 399 -1.56 25.40 11.41
CA TRP A 399 -1.84 23.97 11.16
C TRP A 399 -3.28 23.62 11.52
N GLY A 400 -3.76 24.06 12.68
CA GLY A 400 -5.13 23.81 13.13
C GLY A 400 -6.20 24.43 12.24
N ASP A 401 -5.88 25.49 11.50
CA ASP A 401 -6.80 26.17 10.59
C ASP A 401 -7.32 25.25 9.46
N ALA A 402 -6.66 24.13 9.20
CA ALA A 402 -7.12 23.10 8.26
C ALA A 402 -8.56 22.63 8.50
N CYS A 403 -9.02 22.65 9.77
CA CYS A 403 -10.38 22.24 10.13
C CYS A 403 -11.46 23.22 9.65
N THR A 404 -11.09 24.42 9.25
CA THR A 404 -12.00 25.45 8.71
C THR A 404 -11.74 25.73 7.23
N ILE A 405 -10.47 25.78 6.82
CA ILE A 405 -10.07 26.11 5.45
C ILE A 405 -10.50 24.99 4.49
N ILE A 406 -10.12 23.73 4.75
CA ILE A 406 -10.44 22.63 3.84
C ILE A 406 -11.95 22.40 3.68
N PRO A 407 -12.80 22.42 4.73
CA PRO A 407 -14.25 22.36 4.55
C PRO A 407 -14.81 23.50 3.70
N TRP A 408 -14.25 24.70 3.82
CA TRP A 408 -14.64 25.84 2.99
C TRP A 408 -14.29 25.63 1.53
N ASP A 409 -13.08 25.16 1.24
CA ASP A 409 -12.62 24.85 -0.12
C ASP A 409 -13.46 23.76 -0.80
N ILE A 410 -13.88 22.73 -0.02
CA ILE A 410 -14.75 21.66 -0.52
C ILE A 410 -16.17 22.16 -0.81
N TYR A 411 -16.66 23.14 -0.03
CA TYR A 411 -17.99 23.68 -0.17
C TYR A 411 -18.13 24.56 -1.41
N ASN A 412 -17.10 25.34 -1.76
CA ASN A 412 -17.07 26.25 -2.93
C ASN A 412 -16.75 25.53 -4.23
#